data_31944482f7fe4e703d41d13917356cdd
#
_entry.id   31944482f7fe4e703d41d13917356cdd
#
_cell.length_a   1.000
_cell.length_b   1.000
_cell.length_c   1.000
_cell.angle_alpha   90.00
_cell.angle_beta   90.00
_cell.angle_gamma   90.00
#
_symmetry.space_group_name_H-M   'P 1'
#
loop_
_entity.id
_entity.type
_entity.pdbx_description
1 polymer ?
#
loop_
_entity_poly.entity_id
_entity_poly.type
_entity_poly.pdbx_seq_one_letter_code
_entity_poly.pdbx_strand_id
1 'polypeptide(L)'
;KPYTDIPAPFDCDCGSYGAHFTNLLKRSAELVGVDVEFVSNTELYAEGAFEAVTTRVLERADRAREVLAQYQNKVDDDYVPFLPQCSECDKLTEGVTEVDLEAGEVHYVCTDVEAGDQTIEGCGHEGVASLRDGKLPWRFEWPGQWEILGVDFEPFGKDHAEGSWPSGEDIAENVLDIEPPVPMVYEWFTLEGEPLSSSSGNVVTVDEVLEILEPEVLRYFFVKNPRKQRDFSIESVDRLVDEFDRFEGIYFGDVEPRDEAEAELAERAYPTVVDDPREARVRIPYTFAAVLGMTDDPDVREQIARKEGHIPEDAPEWAVEDALARVEQAQRWARRTGNEFDYELKRAEMPDVDFGPEMEAALDELADFVAEGHDGEAIQSEIYETAKRHDIEISDFFAAGYRLLFDDTEGPQLGTFMGKLDREFVVKRLRREA
;
A
#
# COMPACT_ATOMS: atom_id res chain seq x y z
N LYS A 1 18.68 21.87 -11.81
CA LYS A 1 19.34 21.59 -10.53
C LYS A 1 19.00 20.20 -10.07
N PRO A 2 19.93 19.44 -9.48
CA PRO A 2 19.62 18.23 -8.74
C PRO A 2 18.59 18.49 -7.64
N TYR A 3 17.74 17.53 -7.35
CA TYR A 3 16.75 17.66 -6.27
C TYR A 3 17.38 17.82 -4.88
N THR A 4 18.65 17.42 -4.74
CA THR A 4 19.46 17.62 -3.54
C THR A 4 19.86 19.09 -3.31
N ASP A 5 19.83 19.92 -4.36
CA ASP A 5 20.17 21.34 -4.32
C ASP A 5 18.95 22.27 -4.24
N ILE A 6 17.75 21.68 -4.28
CA ILE A 6 16.49 22.40 -4.12
C ILE A 6 16.13 22.42 -2.63
N PRO A 7 15.75 23.57 -2.05
CA PRO A 7 15.33 23.66 -0.66
C PRO A 7 14.17 22.70 -0.33
N ALA A 8 14.16 22.17 0.88
CA ALA A 8 13.09 21.31 1.36
C ALA A 8 11.73 22.02 1.29
N PRO A 9 10.64 21.31 0.94
CA PRO A 9 9.29 21.88 0.92
C PRO A 9 8.70 21.94 2.35
N PHE A 10 7.64 22.72 2.54
CA PHE A 10 6.78 22.70 3.72
C PHE A 10 7.47 22.98 5.08
N ASP A 11 8.49 23.85 5.11
CA ASP A 11 9.28 24.16 6.33
C ASP A 11 9.87 22.90 7.01
N CYS A 12 10.21 21.88 6.21
CA CYS A 12 10.84 20.66 6.67
C CYS A 12 12.33 20.85 6.93
N ASP A 13 12.84 20.35 8.06
CA ASP A 13 14.27 20.35 8.40
C ASP A 13 15.07 19.25 7.66
N CYS A 14 14.52 18.71 6.55
CA CYS A 14 15.10 17.58 5.82
C CYS A 14 16.35 17.91 5.00
N GLY A 15 16.74 19.17 4.91
CA GLY A 15 17.92 19.64 4.18
C GLY A 15 17.66 19.95 2.70
N SER A 16 16.90 19.12 1.97
CA SER A 16 16.59 19.35 0.55
C SER A 16 15.25 18.75 0.14
N TYR A 17 14.77 19.14 -1.05
CA TYR A 17 13.58 18.55 -1.69
C TYR A 17 13.76 17.04 -1.89
N GLY A 18 14.91 16.60 -2.42
CA GLY A 18 15.20 15.18 -2.60
C GLY A 18 15.20 14.42 -1.28
N ALA A 19 15.85 14.97 -0.24
CA ALA A 19 15.88 14.36 1.09
C ALA A 19 14.47 14.22 1.70
N HIS A 20 13.58 15.20 1.49
CA HIS A 20 12.21 15.13 1.98
C HIS A 20 11.48 13.89 1.46
N PHE A 21 11.44 13.70 0.14
CA PHE A 21 10.73 12.56 -0.46
C PHE A 21 11.44 11.22 -0.23
N THR A 22 12.78 11.21 -0.20
CA THR A 22 13.54 10.01 0.17
C THR A 22 13.23 9.56 1.60
N ASN A 23 13.09 10.49 2.55
CA ASN A 23 12.73 10.17 3.92
C ASN A 23 11.31 9.59 4.04
N LEU A 24 10.36 10.08 3.24
CA LEU A 24 9.01 9.47 3.17
C LEU A 24 9.07 8.04 2.64
N LEU A 25 9.87 7.78 1.61
CA LEU A 25 10.05 6.43 1.07
C LEU A 25 10.73 5.50 2.09
N LYS A 26 11.79 5.98 2.78
CA LYS A 26 12.45 5.24 3.86
C LYS A 26 11.47 4.84 4.95
N ARG A 27 10.68 5.82 5.43
CA ARG A 27 9.64 5.56 6.42
C ARG A 27 8.63 4.53 5.93
N SER A 28 8.19 4.61 4.68
CA SER A 28 7.26 3.64 4.10
C SER A 28 7.83 2.22 4.09
N ALA A 29 9.12 2.07 3.73
CA ALA A 29 9.81 0.77 3.77
C ALA A 29 9.91 0.22 5.21
N GLU A 30 10.27 1.08 6.18
CA GLU A 30 10.33 0.71 7.61
C GLU A 30 8.95 0.25 8.13
N LEU A 31 7.89 0.99 7.81
CA LEU A 31 6.52 0.66 8.24
C LEU A 31 6.02 -0.67 7.67
N VAL A 32 6.40 -0.98 6.45
CA VAL A 32 6.06 -2.26 5.81
C VAL A 32 7.01 -3.38 6.28
N GLY A 33 8.06 -3.07 7.04
CA GLY A 33 9.05 -4.04 7.52
C GLY A 33 9.95 -4.56 6.40
N VAL A 34 10.26 -3.73 5.38
CA VAL A 34 11.18 -4.07 4.29
C VAL A 34 12.53 -3.42 4.54
N ASP A 35 13.55 -4.25 4.73
CA ASP A 35 14.93 -3.78 4.89
C ASP A 35 15.56 -3.53 3.52
N VAL A 36 15.86 -2.27 3.22
CA VAL A 36 16.42 -1.82 1.95
C VAL A 36 17.59 -0.85 2.17
N GLU A 37 18.61 -0.98 1.35
CA GLU A 37 19.70 0.00 1.26
C GLU A 37 19.32 1.09 0.26
N PHE A 38 19.39 2.35 0.71
CA PHE A 38 19.12 3.51 -0.13
C PHE A 38 20.43 4.09 -0.66
N VAL A 39 20.60 4.11 -1.97
CA VAL A 39 21.77 4.61 -2.66
C VAL A 39 21.43 5.93 -3.36
N SER A 40 22.29 6.95 -3.17
CA SER A 40 22.15 8.27 -3.80
C SER A 40 23.01 8.36 -5.06
N ASN A 41 22.41 8.52 -6.23
CA ASN A 41 23.16 8.75 -7.46
C ASN A 41 23.99 10.04 -7.40
N THR A 42 23.49 11.09 -6.73
CA THR A 42 24.25 12.33 -6.55
C THR A 42 25.55 12.07 -5.81
N GLU A 43 25.51 11.24 -4.75
CA GLU A 43 26.71 10.85 -3.99
C GLU A 43 27.63 9.97 -4.82
N LEU A 44 27.11 8.98 -5.56
CA LEU A 44 27.89 8.13 -6.46
C LEU A 44 28.65 8.94 -7.54
N TYR A 45 28.04 9.97 -8.11
CA TYR A 45 28.74 10.87 -9.04
C TYR A 45 29.81 11.68 -8.31
N ALA A 46 29.50 12.31 -7.18
CA ALA A 46 30.43 13.12 -6.41
C ALA A 46 31.65 12.30 -5.93
N GLU A 47 31.46 11.05 -5.55
CA GLU A 47 32.51 10.11 -5.14
C GLU A 47 33.31 9.55 -6.32
N GLY A 48 32.82 9.73 -7.55
CA GLY A 48 33.47 9.26 -8.78
C GLY A 48 33.16 7.82 -9.17
N ALA A 49 32.14 7.20 -8.56
CA ALA A 49 31.75 5.83 -8.89
C ALA A 49 31.33 5.67 -10.37
N PHE A 50 30.75 6.71 -10.96
CA PHE A 50 30.35 6.74 -12.38
C PHE A 50 31.47 7.09 -13.36
N GLU A 51 32.68 7.51 -12.90
CA GLU A 51 33.75 7.96 -13.83
C GLU A 51 34.14 6.90 -14.86
N ALA A 52 34.35 5.67 -14.43
CA ALA A 52 34.76 4.59 -15.32
C ALA A 52 33.69 4.24 -16.35
N VAL A 53 32.41 4.19 -15.92
CA VAL A 53 31.26 3.94 -16.79
C VAL A 53 31.09 5.10 -17.78
N THR A 54 31.12 6.34 -17.31
CA THR A 54 30.98 7.54 -18.13
C THR A 54 32.11 7.63 -19.18
N THR A 55 33.35 7.39 -18.78
CA THR A 55 34.51 7.34 -19.70
C THR A 55 34.27 6.31 -20.81
N ARG A 56 33.86 5.10 -20.46
CA ARG A 56 33.59 4.03 -21.43
C ARG A 56 32.46 4.38 -22.42
N VAL A 57 31.38 5.01 -21.92
CA VAL A 57 30.28 5.50 -22.76
C VAL A 57 30.77 6.57 -23.73
N LEU A 58 31.59 7.51 -23.26
CA LEU A 58 32.14 8.60 -24.07
C LEU A 58 33.20 8.12 -25.08
N GLU A 59 34.07 7.16 -24.71
CA GLU A 59 35.01 6.51 -25.63
C GLU A 59 34.29 5.81 -26.78
N ARG A 60 33.08 5.33 -26.52
CA ARG A 60 32.24 4.58 -27.48
C ARG A 60 31.03 5.38 -27.93
N ALA A 61 31.13 6.72 -27.94
CA ALA A 61 29.99 7.59 -28.25
C ALA A 61 29.31 7.29 -29.61
N ASP A 62 30.09 6.91 -30.62
CA ASP A 62 29.54 6.49 -31.95
C ASP A 62 28.64 5.25 -31.79
N ARG A 63 29.15 4.22 -31.03
CA ARG A 63 28.40 3.02 -30.78
C ARG A 63 27.16 3.30 -29.88
N ALA A 64 27.31 4.16 -28.89
CA ALA A 64 26.21 4.61 -28.04
C ALA A 64 25.08 5.26 -28.84
N ARG A 65 25.42 6.12 -29.82
CA ARG A 65 24.46 6.72 -30.77
C ARG A 65 23.78 5.68 -31.68
N GLU A 66 24.54 4.73 -32.20
CA GLU A 66 23.99 3.64 -33.04
C GLU A 66 22.97 2.79 -32.28
N VAL A 67 23.27 2.43 -31.04
CA VAL A 67 22.36 1.67 -30.19
C VAL A 67 21.12 2.52 -29.86
N LEU A 68 21.33 3.74 -29.39
CA LEU A 68 20.23 4.63 -28.98
C LEU A 68 19.25 4.95 -30.13
N ALA A 69 19.76 5.08 -31.36
CA ALA A 69 18.96 5.36 -32.58
C ALA A 69 17.96 4.23 -32.89
N GLN A 70 18.10 3.04 -32.35
CA GLN A 70 17.11 1.95 -32.48
C GLN A 70 15.89 2.14 -31.59
N TYR A 71 16.04 2.90 -30.49
CA TYR A 71 15.01 3.11 -29.48
C TYR A 71 14.45 4.53 -29.41
N GLN A 72 15.09 5.48 -30.12
CA GLN A 72 14.67 6.88 -30.19
C GLN A 72 14.60 7.36 -31.63
N ASN A 73 13.55 8.11 -31.96
CA ASN A 73 13.29 8.57 -33.33
C ASN A 73 14.29 9.62 -33.82
N LYS A 74 15.02 10.26 -32.91
CA LYS A 74 15.96 11.35 -33.27
C LYS A 74 17.17 11.27 -32.32
N VAL A 75 18.31 10.91 -32.89
CA VAL A 75 19.63 11.00 -32.28
C VAL A 75 20.51 11.75 -33.24
N ASP A 76 20.97 12.93 -32.85
CA ASP A 76 21.80 13.78 -33.72
C ASP A 76 23.24 13.21 -33.81
N ASP A 77 23.92 13.43 -34.93
CA ASP A 77 25.27 12.87 -35.19
C ASP A 77 26.32 13.39 -34.17
N ASP A 78 26.08 14.56 -33.57
CA ASP A 78 26.91 15.21 -32.56
C ASP A 78 26.44 14.98 -31.11
N TYR A 79 25.42 14.16 -30.90
CA TYR A 79 24.92 13.83 -29.57
C TYR A 79 26.01 13.21 -28.70
N VAL A 80 26.26 13.80 -27.54
CA VAL A 80 27.18 13.29 -26.53
C VAL A 80 26.38 12.80 -25.32
N PRO A 81 26.49 11.52 -24.94
CA PRO A 81 25.68 10.92 -23.85
C PRO A 81 26.19 11.31 -22.47
N PHE A 82 26.34 12.59 -22.19
CA PHE A 82 26.67 13.17 -20.90
C PHE A 82 26.02 14.55 -20.76
N LEU A 83 25.47 14.83 -19.60
CA LEU A 83 24.80 16.08 -19.25
C LEU A 83 25.63 16.79 -18.17
N PRO A 84 26.57 17.70 -18.52
CA PRO A 84 27.31 18.47 -17.55
C PRO A 84 26.39 19.41 -16.77
N GLN A 85 26.70 19.63 -15.51
CA GLN A 85 26.05 20.65 -14.69
C GLN A 85 26.73 21.99 -14.90
N CYS A 86 25.96 23.00 -15.29
CA CYS A 86 26.46 24.33 -15.51
C CYS A 86 26.91 24.97 -14.18
N SER A 87 28.16 25.38 -14.09
CA SER A 87 28.77 26.03 -12.92
C SER A 87 28.18 27.40 -12.58
N GLU A 88 27.47 28.06 -13.51
CA GLU A 88 26.88 29.39 -13.31
C GLU A 88 25.42 29.30 -12.82
N CYS A 89 24.61 28.37 -13.36
CA CYS A 89 23.17 28.30 -13.07
C CYS A 89 22.72 26.95 -12.46
N ASP A 90 23.64 26.01 -12.24
CA ASP A 90 23.45 24.65 -11.72
C ASP A 90 22.45 23.79 -12.49
N LYS A 91 22.11 24.15 -13.73
CA LYS A 91 21.26 23.33 -14.60
C LYS A 91 22.10 22.29 -15.35
N LEU A 92 21.52 21.14 -15.64
CA LEU A 92 22.08 20.20 -16.60
C LEU A 92 21.89 20.74 -18.01
N THR A 93 22.85 20.53 -18.89
CA THR A 93 22.82 20.99 -20.29
C THR A 93 23.23 19.87 -21.26
N GLU A 94 22.72 19.92 -22.48
CA GLU A 94 23.09 18.99 -23.57
C GLU A 94 24.18 19.58 -24.48
N GLY A 95 24.57 20.84 -24.25
CA GLY A 95 25.46 21.59 -25.11
C GLY A 95 26.95 21.27 -24.94
N VAL A 96 27.32 19.97 -24.94
CA VAL A 96 28.73 19.54 -24.93
C VAL A 96 29.39 19.87 -26.27
N THR A 97 30.52 20.58 -26.21
CA THR A 97 31.27 21.01 -27.38
C THR A 97 32.55 20.23 -27.63
N GLU A 98 33.17 19.72 -26.59
CA GLU A 98 34.41 18.92 -26.64
C GLU A 98 34.46 17.96 -25.47
N VAL A 99 35.05 16.77 -25.69
CA VAL A 99 35.29 15.75 -24.64
C VAL A 99 36.80 15.52 -24.54
N ASP A 100 37.37 15.80 -23.38
CA ASP A 100 38.77 15.49 -23.05
C ASP A 100 38.83 14.33 -22.07
N LEU A 101 38.96 13.13 -22.60
CA LEU A 101 39.01 11.89 -21.79
C LEU A 101 40.34 11.73 -21.04
N GLU A 102 41.45 12.38 -21.50
CA GLU A 102 42.71 12.34 -20.78
C GLU A 102 42.66 13.18 -19.50
N ALA A 103 41.98 14.32 -19.57
CA ALA A 103 41.71 15.19 -18.42
C ALA A 103 40.53 14.72 -17.56
N GLY A 104 39.66 13.89 -18.11
CA GLY A 104 38.37 13.50 -17.46
C GLY A 104 37.37 14.66 -17.41
N GLU A 105 37.33 15.49 -18.46
CA GLU A 105 36.58 16.74 -18.52
C GLU A 105 35.76 16.86 -19.82
N VAL A 106 34.69 17.63 -19.78
CA VAL A 106 33.91 18.03 -20.95
C VAL A 106 33.79 19.56 -21.00
N HIS A 107 33.95 20.13 -22.19
CA HIS A 107 33.65 21.53 -22.44
C HIS A 107 32.21 21.67 -22.88
N TYR A 108 31.51 22.70 -22.43
CA TYR A 108 30.09 22.87 -22.71
C TYR A 108 29.71 24.35 -22.88
N VAL A 109 28.59 24.55 -23.57
CA VAL A 109 27.82 25.79 -23.55
C VAL A 109 26.47 25.48 -22.93
N CYS A 110 26.04 26.25 -21.94
CA CYS A 110 24.75 26.06 -21.30
C CYS A 110 23.62 26.48 -22.24
N THR A 111 23.07 25.54 -22.99
CA THR A 111 21.99 25.72 -23.96
C THR A 111 20.62 25.41 -23.36
N ASP A 112 19.57 25.79 -24.07
CA ASP A 112 18.20 25.38 -23.76
C ASP A 112 18.06 23.85 -23.88
N VAL A 113 17.25 23.28 -22.99
CA VAL A 113 16.97 21.83 -22.96
C VAL A 113 15.46 21.60 -23.02
N GLU A 114 15.01 20.76 -23.94
CA GLU A 114 13.61 20.36 -24.03
C GLU A 114 13.29 19.26 -23.00
N ALA A 115 12.32 19.53 -22.12
CA ALA A 115 11.86 18.60 -21.10
C ALA A 115 10.35 18.38 -21.21
N GLY A 116 9.95 17.38 -21.99
CA GLY A 116 8.54 17.16 -22.33
C GLY A 116 7.98 18.35 -23.13
N ASP A 117 6.91 18.97 -22.63
CA ASP A 117 6.27 20.14 -23.26
C ASP A 117 6.89 21.48 -22.78
N GLN A 118 7.99 21.46 -22.04
CA GLN A 118 8.63 22.65 -21.47
C GLN A 118 10.06 22.80 -21.99
N THR A 119 10.44 24.03 -22.33
CA THR A 119 11.82 24.40 -22.61
C THR A 119 12.47 24.98 -21.36
N ILE A 120 13.56 24.37 -20.91
CA ILE A 120 14.38 24.85 -19.80
C ILE A 120 15.46 25.76 -20.41
N GLU A 121 15.32 27.08 -20.26
CA GLU A 121 16.27 28.04 -20.80
C GLU A 121 17.69 27.88 -20.21
N GLY A 122 18.69 27.77 -21.06
CA GLY A 122 20.11 27.84 -20.69
C GLY A 122 20.53 29.27 -20.32
N CYS A 123 21.68 29.43 -19.65
CA CYS A 123 22.21 30.76 -19.35
C CYS A 123 23.28 31.24 -20.33
N GLY A 124 23.67 30.43 -21.32
CA GLY A 124 24.69 30.74 -22.31
C GLY A 124 26.14 30.71 -21.77
N HIS A 125 26.36 30.24 -20.53
CA HIS A 125 27.70 30.13 -19.95
C HIS A 125 28.50 29.06 -20.68
N GLU A 126 29.78 29.40 -21.00
CA GLU A 126 30.77 28.47 -21.52
C GLU A 126 31.63 28.00 -20.34
N GLY A 127 31.74 26.69 -20.15
CA GLY A 127 32.43 26.12 -19.00
C GLY A 127 33.07 24.76 -19.29
N VAL A 128 33.79 24.29 -18.29
CA VAL A 128 34.38 22.93 -18.25
C VAL A 128 33.83 22.23 -17.02
N ALA A 129 33.39 21.00 -17.18
CA ALA A 129 32.87 20.14 -16.11
C ALA A 129 33.69 18.85 -16.05
N SER A 130 34.01 18.37 -14.86
CA SER A 130 34.55 17.03 -14.68
C SER A 130 33.46 15.98 -14.91
N LEU A 131 33.80 14.71 -15.12
CA LEU A 131 32.84 13.63 -15.26
C LEU A 131 32.05 13.34 -13.95
N ARG A 132 32.40 14.01 -12.84
CA ARG A 132 31.64 14.02 -11.58
C ARG A 132 30.60 15.14 -11.51
N ASP A 133 30.80 16.21 -12.29
CA ASP A 133 29.97 17.40 -12.28
C ASP A 133 28.93 17.34 -13.40
N GLY A 134 28.12 16.30 -13.39
CA GLY A 134 27.09 16.03 -14.39
C GLY A 134 26.49 14.65 -14.20
N LYS A 135 25.84 14.15 -15.24
CA LYS A 135 25.27 12.79 -15.22
C LYS A 135 25.12 12.19 -16.61
N LEU A 136 25.07 10.88 -16.68
CA LEU A 136 24.62 10.16 -17.86
C LEU A 136 23.10 10.34 -18.05
N PRO A 137 22.59 10.41 -19.30
CA PRO A 137 21.17 10.25 -19.56
C PRO A 137 20.64 8.91 -19.05
N TRP A 138 19.38 8.86 -18.63
CA TRP A 138 18.76 7.71 -17.94
C TRP A 138 19.06 6.36 -18.60
N ARG A 139 19.01 6.28 -19.94
CA ARG A 139 19.23 5.02 -20.66
C ARG A 139 20.64 4.45 -20.51
N PHE A 140 21.65 5.30 -20.26
CA PHE A 140 23.04 4.93 -19.98
C PHE A 140 23.30 4.83 -18.47
N GLU A 141 22.63 5.67 -17.67
CA GLU A 141 22.78 5.69 -16.22
C GLU A 141 22.31 4.40 -15.58
N TRP A 142 21.14 3.89 -16.01
CA TRP A 142 20.56 2.67 -15.46
C TRP A 142 21.45 1.42 -15.67
N PRO A 143 21.93 1.07 -16.87
CA PRO A 143 22.94 0.03 -17.04
C PRO A 143 24.26 0.31 -16.29
N GLY A 144 24.65 1.57 -16.19
CA GLY A 144 25.81 1.97 -15.36
C GLY A 144 25.64 1.64 -13.89
N GLN A 145 24.44 1.81 -13.33
CA GLN A 145 24.12 1.38 -11.97
C GLN A 145 24.24 -0.13 -11.80
N TRP A 146 23.83 -0.92 -12.80
CA TRP A 146 23.97 -2.38 -12.72
C TRP A 146 25.44 -2.81 -12.51
N GLU A 147 26.36 -2.18 -13.22
CA GLU A 147 27.80 -2.44 -13.05
C GLU A 147 28.31 -1.96 -11.68
N ILE A 148 28.02 -0.70 -11.33
CA ILE A 148 28.56 -0.06 -10.12
C ILE A 148 28.08 -0.76 -8.84
N LEU A 149 26.81 -1.19 -8.83
CA LEU A 149 26.18 -1.81 -7.67
C LEU A 149 26.25 -3.34 -7.70
N GLY A 150 26.70 -3.94 -8.82
CA GLY A 150 26.76 -5.40 -8.98
C GLY A 150 25.37 -6.04 -8.97
N VAL A 151 24.43 -5.49 -9.74
CA VAL A 151 23.03 -5.94 -9.75
C VAL A 151 22.88 -7.26 -10.51
N ASP A 152 22.44 -8.31 -9.83
CA ASP A 152 22.13 -9.61 -10.41
C ASP A 152 20.66 -9.76 -10.84
N PHE A 153 19.76 -9.01 -10.20
CA PHE A 153 18.31 -9.12 -10.40
C PHE A 153 17.66 -7.74 -10.35
N GLU A 154 16.90 -7.41 -11.40
CA GLU A 154 16.29 -6.07 -11.56
C GLU A 154 14.76 -6.16 -11.67
N PRO A 155 14.00 -5.90 -10.60
CA PRO A 155 12.55 -5.76 -10.67
C PRO A 155 12.17 -4.35 -11.11
N PHE A 156 11.33 -4.25 -12.14
CA PHE A 156 10.84 -2.95 -12.65
C PHE A 156 9.41 -3.02 -13.15
N GLY A 157 8.76 -1.84 -13.19
CA GLY A 157 7.39 -1.69 -13.65
C GLY A 157 7.25 -1.93 -15.16
N LYS A 158 6.09 -2.36 -15.57
CA LYS A 158 5.74 -2.65 -16.98
C LYS A 158 5.97 -1.46 -17.93
N ASP A 159 5.92 -0.24 -17.42
CA ASP A 159 6.20 0.99 -18.19
C ASP A 159 7.62 1.04 -18.76
N HIS A 160 8.57 0.35 -18.15
CA HIS A 160 9.94 0.23 -18.65
C HIS A 160 10.15 -0.94 -19.61
N ALA A 161 9.24 -1.92 -19.65
CA ALA A 161 9.41 -3.20 -20.34
C ALA A 161 9.56 -3.06 -21.88
N GLU A 162 8.89 -2.10 -22.51
CA GLU A 162 8.89 -1.92 -23.96
C GLU A 162 9.86 -0.84 -24.46
N GLY A 163 10.42 -0.02 -23.58
CA GLY A 163 11.24 1.12 -23.94
C GLY A 163 12.60 1.17 -23.27
N SER A 164 12.62 1.39 -21.96
CA SER A 164 13.87 1.61 -21.21
C SER A 164 14.66 0.32 -21.03
N TRP A 165 13.99 -0.78 -20.73
CA TRP A 165 14.65 -2.07 -20.50
C TRP A 165 15.40 -2.60 -21.74
N PRO A 166 14.76 -2.77 -22.94
CA PRO A 166 15.48 -3.27 -24.11
C PRO A 166 16.66 -2.39 -24.52
N SER A 167 16.54 -1.07 -24.36
CA SER A 167 17.67 -0.17 -24.63
C SER A 167 18.78 -0.28 -23.58
N GLY A 168 18.42 -0.56 -22.32
CA GLY A 168 19.38 -0.80 -21.24
C GLY A 168 20.17 -2.08 -21.46
N GLU A 169 19.51 -3.18 -21.85
CA GLU A 169 20.16 -4.45 -22.22
C GLU A 169 21.14 -4.26 -23.38
N ASP A 170 20.71 -3.60 -24.45
CA ASP A 170 21.56 -3.35 -25.63
C ASP A 170 22.77 -2.44 -25.29
N ILE A 171 22.58 -1.43 -24.44
CA ILE A 171 23.68 -0.56 -23.95
C ILE A 171 24.63 -1.36 -23.04
N ALA A 172 24.11 -2.19 -22.13
CA ALA A 172 24.91 -3.04 -21.26
C ALA A 172 25.85 -3.94 -22.10
N GLU A 173 25.29 -4.67 -23.06
CA GLU A 173 26.03 -5.64 -23.87
C GLU A 173 26.96 -4.96 -24.90
N ASN A 174 26.47 -3.91 -25.62
CA ASN A 174 27.14 -3.38 -26.78
C ASN A 174 27.92 -2.07 -26.56
N VAL A 175 27.73 -1.41 -25.42
CA VAL A 175 28.45 -0.19 -25.06
C VAL A 175 29.32 -0.41 -23.81
N LEU A 176 28.77 -1.06 -22.78
CA LEU A 176 29.47 -1.27 -21.51
C LEU A 176 30.25 -2.59 -21.44
N ASP A 177 29.98 -3.57 -22.29
CA ASP A 177 30.50 -4.94 -22.25
C ASP A 177 30.22 -5.65 -20.91
N ILE A 178 29.02 -5.50 -20.39
CA ILE A 178 28.52 -6.15 -19.18
C ILE A 178 27.31 -7.05 -19.48
N GLU A 179 27.11 -8.10 -18.68
CA GLU A 179 25.91 -8.92 -18.73
C GLU A 179 24.78 -8.17 -17.99
N PRO A 180 23.59 -7.98 -18.59
CA PRO A 180 22.47 -7.35 -17.92
C PRO A 180 21.91 -8.26 -16.80
N PRO A 181 21.33 -7.71 -15.73
CA PRO A 181 20.72 -8.49 -14.66
C PRO A 181 19.49 -9.27 -15.12
N VAL A 182 19.09 -10.27 -14.35
CA VAL A 182 17.85 -11.01 -14.62
C VAL A 182 16.64 -10.12 -14.37
N PRO A 183 15.76 -9.89 -15.38
CA PRO A 183 14.63 -8.98 -15.24
C PRO A 183 13.43 -9.61 -14.53
N MET A 184 12.70 -8.83 -13.76
CA MET A 184 11.37 -9.16 -13.32
C MET A 184 10.41 -8.00 -13.58
N VAL A 185 9.55 -8.14 -14.57
CA VAL A 185 8.50 -7.16 -14.86
C VAL A 185 7.32 -7.38 -13.92
N TYR A 186 6.93 -6.33 -13.19
CA TYR A 186 5.70 -6.33 -12.41
C TYR A 186 4.64 -5.41 -13.01
N GLU A 187 3.36 -5.79 -12.81
CA GLU A 187 2.21 -5.06 -13.32
C GLU A 187 1.81 -3.92 -12.39
N TRP A 188 1.03 -3.02 -12.92
CA TRP A 188 0.49 -1.87 -12.20
C TRP A 188 -0.54 -2.27 -11.14
N PHE A 189 -0.68 -1.39 -10.17
CA PHE A 189 -1.79 -1.40 -9.21
C PHE A 189 -2.77 -0.30 -9.56
N THR A 190 -4.04 -0.59 -9.34
CA THR A 190 -5.12 0.40 -9.36
C THR A 190 -5.62 0.62 -7.93
N LEU A 191 -6.24 1.75 -7.68
CA LEU A 191 -6.94 2.09 -6.45
C LEU A 191 -8.41 2.32 -6.80
N GLU A 192 -9.31 1.50 -6.26
CA GLU A 192 -10.74 1.54 -6.58
C GLU A 192 -11.02 1.47 -8.11
N GLY A 193 -10.28 0.62 -8.82
CA GLY A 193 -10.41 0.41 -10.26
C GLY A 193 -9.73 1.45 -11.14
N GLU A 194 -9.22 2.54 -10.57
CA GLU A 194 -8.58 3.64 -11.29
C GLU A 194 -7.04 3.61 -11.11
N PRO A 195 -6.27 4.01 -12.11
CA PRO A 195 -4.82 4.08 -11.98
C PRO A 195 -4.38 5.02 -10.87
N LEU A 196 -3.35 4.62 -10.11
CA LEU A 196 -2.70 5.52 -9.15
C LEU A 196 -2.08 6.70 -9.90
N SER A 197 -2.38 7.91 -9.46
CA SER A 197 -1.92 9.13 -10.12
C SER A 197 -1.80 10.31 -9.14
N SER A 198 -0.58 10.75 -8.90
CA SER A 198 -0.30 11.90 -8.04
C SER A 198 -0.92 13.19 -8.58
N SER A 199 -0.96 13.37 -9.91
CA SER A 199 -1.49 14.58 -10.56
C SER A 199 -3.01 14.68 -10.48
N SER A 200 -3.73 13.55 -10.43
CA SER A 200 -5.19 13.52 -10.25
C SER A 200 -5.62 13.43 -8.78
N GLY A 201 -4.68 13.25 -7.86
CA GLY A 201 -4.96 13.05 -6.44
C GLY A 201 -5.47 11.64 -6.08
N ASN A 202 -5.48 10.69 -7.05
CA ASN A 202 -5.83 9.30 -6.79
C ASN A 202 -4.61 8.56 -6.25
N VAL A 203 -4.33 8.75 -4.97
CA VAL A 203 -3.20 8.14 -4.26
C VAL A 203 -3.65 7.73 -2.86
N VAL A 204 -3.00 6.70 -2.35
CA VAL A 204 -3.07 6.31 -0.94
C VAL A 204 -1.65 6.07 -0.45
N THR A 205 -1.32 6.57 0.72
CA THR A 205 0.00 6.39 1.32
C THR A 205 0.07 5.07 2.10
N VAL A 206 1.29 4.58 2.32
CA VAL A 206 1.50 3.38 3.15
C VAL A 206 0.97 3.59 4.57
N ASP A 207 1.23 4.76 5.17
CA ASP A 207 0.69 5.12 6.49
C ASP A 207 -0.84 4.96 6.53
N GLU A 208 -1.56 5.49 5.53
CA GLU A 208 -3.03 5.41 5.45
C GLU A 208 -3.55 3.99 5.25
N VAL A 209 -2.81 3.16 4.51
CA VAL A 209 -3.16 1.74 4.32
C VAL A 209 -2.96 0.96 5.61
N LEU A 210 -1.87 1.20 6.33
CA LEU A 210 -1.57 0.50 7.59
C LEU A 210 -2.47 0.93 8.77
N GLU A 211 -3.22 2.02 8.61
CA GLU A 211 -4.31 2.33 9.55
C GLU A 211 -5.44 1.30 9.53
N ILE A 212 -5.61 0.60 8.40
CA ILE A 212 -6.74 -0.29 8.15
C ILE A 212 -6.36 -1.75 7.87
N LEU A 213 -5.09 -2.11 7.86
CA LEU A 213 -4.63 -3.50 7.74
C LEU A 213 -3.19 -3.67 8.24
N GLU A 214 -2.82 -4.91 8.52
CA GLU A 214 -1.48 -5.26 9.01
C GLU A 214 -0.42 -5.16 7.89
N PRO A 215 0.86 -4.86 8.23
CA PRO A 215 1.95 -4.80 7.25
C PRO A 215 2.12 -6.09 6.45
N GLU A 216 1.92 -7.25 7.08
CA GLU A 216 1.99 -8.57 6.43
C GLU A 216 0.92 -8.74 5.35
N VAL A 217 -0.28 -8.23 5.57
CA VAL A 217 -1.37 -8.26 4.59
C VAL A 217 -1.01 -7.41 3.39
N LEU A 218 -0.39 -6.24 3.60
CA LEU A 218 0.09 -5.40 2.52
C LEU A 218 1.22 -6.07 1.74
N ARG A 219 2.21 -6.67 2.42
CA ARG A 219 3.27 -7.45 1.76
C ARG A 219 2.69 -8.62 0.95
N TYR A 220 1.73 -9.35 1.49
CA TYR A 220 1.01 -10.40 0.79
C TYR A 220 0.34 -9.89 -0.48
N PHE A 221 -0.34 -8.73 -0.42
CA PHE A 221 -0.94 -8.12 -1.60
C PHE A 221 0.09 -7.91 -2.72
N PHE A 222 1.31 -7.51 -2.41
CA PHE A 222 2.37 -7.34 -3.41
C PHE A 222 2.93 -8.65 -3.95
N VAL A 223 3.07 -9.68 -3.11
CA VAL A 223 3.76 -10.93 -3.46
C VAL A 223 2.86 -11.94 -4.17
N LYS A 224 1.56 -11.99 -3.84
CA LYS A 224 0.65 -13.05 -4.33
C LYS A 224 0.57 -13.19 -5.85
N ASN A 225 0.69 -12.13 -6.62
CA ASN A 225 0.64 -12.15 -8.09
C ASN A 225 1.35 -10.95 -8.72
N PRO A 226 2.67 -10.80 -8.64
CA PRO A 226 3.36 -9.59 -9.09
C PRO A 226 3.25 -9.33 -10.60
N ARG A 227 3.00 -10.36 -11.41
CA ARG A 227 2.87 -10.27 -12.88
C ARG A 227 1.45 -10.04 -13.39
N LYS A 228 0.49 -9.76 -12.50
CA LYS A 228 -0.89 -9.45 -12.87
C LYS A 228 -1.28 -8.09 -12.30
N GLN A 229 -1.97 -7.29 -13.12
CA GLN A 229 -2.60 -6.07 -12.62
C GLN A 229 -3.56 -6.42 -11.48
N ARG A 230 -3.52 -5.63 -10.41
CA ARG A 230 -4.35 -5.82 -9.22
C ARG A 230 -4.94 -4.50 -8.79
N ASP A 231 -6.14 -4.59 -8.27
CA ASP A 231 -6.83 -3.48 -7.67
C ASP A 231 -6.70 -3.56 -6.16
N PHE A 232 -6.31 -2.44 -5.54
CA PHE A 232 -6.42 -2.26 -4.10
C PHE A 232 -7.72 -1.51 -3.83
N SER A 233 -8.66 -2.17 -3.18
CA SER A 233 -9.93 -1.56 -2.81
C SER A 233 -10.03 -1.42 -1.30
N ILE A 234 -10.17 -0.19 -0.83
CA ILE A 234 -10.38 0.12 0.59
C ILE A 234 -11.72 -0.45 1.06
N GLU A 235 -12.74 -0.43 0.18
CA GLU A 235 -14.06 -1.00 0.48
C GLU A 235 -14.01 -2.52 0.73
N SER A 236 -13.06 -3.22 0.10
CA SER A 236 -12.94 -4.68 0.14
C SER A 236 -11.70 -5.17 0.92
N VAL A 237 -11.17 -4.37 1.84
CA VAL A 237 -10.02 -4.74 2.70
C VAL A 237 -10.29 -6.02 3.49
N ASP A 238 -11.52 -6.21 3.97
CA ASP A 238 -11.95 -7.42 4.66
C ASP A 238 -11.63 -8.70 3.88
N ARG A 239 -11.89 -8.70 2.57
CA ARG A 239 -11.60 -9.85 1.70
C ARG A 239 -10.10 -10.09 1.54
N LEU A 240 -9.30 -9.03 1.48
CA LEU A 240 -7.84 -9.16 1.40
C LEU A 240 -7.26 -9.75 2.69
N VAL A 241 -7.77 -9.32 3.85
CA VAL A 241 -7.37 -9.85 5.15
C VAL A 241 -7.79 -11.32 5.30
N ASP A 242 -9.02 -11.67 4.93
CA ASP A 242 -9.50 -13.06 4.96
C ASP A 242 -8.69 -13.97 4.01
N GLU A 243 -8.26 -13.44 2.86
CA GLU A 243 -7.39 -14.16 1.91
C GLU A 243 -6.00 -14.39 2.51
N PHE A 244 -5.45 -13.41 3.22
CA PHE A 244 -4.19 -13.55 3.95
C PHE A 244 -4.30 -14.55 5.11
N ASP A 245 -5.37 -14.51 5.91
CA ASP A 245 -5.59 -15.46 6.99
C ASP A 245 -5.70 -16.91 6.48
N ARG A 246 -6.35 -17.08 5.31
CA ARG A 246 -6.37 -18.37 4.64
C ARG A 246 -4.98 -18.81 4.17
N PHE A 247 -4.20 -17.92 3.61
CA PHE A 247 -2.82 -18.16 3.16
C PHE A 247 -1.92 -18.60 4.34
N GLU A 248 -2.03 -17.93 5.48
CA GLU A 248 -1.37 -18.30 6.73
C GLU A 248 -1.81 -19.69 7.22
N GLY A 249 -3.13 -19.94 7.25
CA GLY A 249 -3.68 -21.23 7.65
C GLY A 249 -3.21 -22.41 6.79
N ILE A 250 -2.99 -22.17 5.48
CA ILE A 250 -2.41 -23.19 4.58
C ILE A 250 -0.93 -23.44 4.96
N TYR A 251 -0.15 -22.40 5.22
CA TYR A 251 1.26 -22.55 5.60
C TYR A 251 1.43 -23.37 6.88
N PHE A 252 0.59 -23.16 7.90
CA PHE A 252 0.63 -23.93 9.15
C PHE A 252 -0.13 -25.26 9.09
N GLY A 253 -0.83 -25.55 8.00
CA GLY A 253 -1.58 -26.80 7.83
C GLY A 253 -2.95 -26.82 8.50
N ASP A 254 -3.47 -25.68 8.93
CA ASP A 254 -4.80 -25.53 9.54
C ASP A 254 -5.90 -25.48 8.48
N VAL A 255 -5.56 -25.11 7.25
CA VAL A 255 -6.47 -24.98 6.11
C VAL A 255 -5.95 -25.79 4.93
N GLU A 256 -6.81 -26.62 4.34
CA GLU A 256 -6.49 -27.37 3.14
C GLU A 256 -6.39 -26.44 1.91
N PRO A 257 -5.30 -26.50 1.12
CA PRO A 257 -5.17 -25.75 -0.12
C PRO A 257 -6.16 -26.25 -1.18
N ARG A 258 -6.63 -25.36 -2.05
CA ARG A 258 -7.54 -25.72 -3.16
C ARG A 258 -6.85 -26.52 -4.25
N ASP A 259 -5.55 -26.24 -4.45
CA ASP A 259 -4.71 -26.88 -5.45
C ASP A 259 -3.23 -26.79 -5.05
N GLU A 260 -2.36 -27.44 -5.84
CA GLU A 260 -0.92 -27.49 -5.63
C GLU A 260 -0.26 -26.07 -5.72
N ALA A 261 -0.78 -25.20 -6.58
CA ALA A 261 -0.24 -23.86 -6.76
C ALA A 261 -0.49 -22.97 -5.53
N GLU A 262 -1.67 -23.11 -4.89
CA GLU A 262 -1.96 -22.41 -3.63
C GLU A 262 -1.07 -22.93 -2.49
N ALA A 263 -0.82 -24.22 -2.43
CA ALA A 263 0.09 -24.83 -1.45
C ALA A 263 1.55 -24.34 -1.64
N GLU A 264 2.05 -24.39 -2.87
CA GLU A 264 3.41 -23.91 -3.20
C GLU A 264 3.56 -22.41 -2.90
N LEU A 265 2.55 -21.60 -3.20
CA LEU A 265 2.57 -20.17 -2.88
C LEU A 265 2.70 -19.96 -1.36
N ALA A 266 1.90 -20.67 -0.57
CA ALA A 266 1.95 -20.55 0.89
C ALA A 266 3.31 -20.96 1.45
N GLU A 267 3.85 -22.11 1.03
CA GLU A 267 5.14 -22.62 1.49
C GLU A 267 6.30 -21.66 1.17
N ARG A 268 6.32 -21.10 -0.04
CA ARG A 268 7.44 -20.30 -0.53
C ARG A 268 7.37 -18.83 -0.16
N ALA A 269 6.18 -18.25 -0.16
CA ALA A 269 5.99 -16.82 0.01
C ALA A 269 5.70 -16.41 1.46
N TYR A 270 5.05 -17.25 2.27
CA TYR A 270 4.71 -16.88 3.65
C TYR A 270 5.93 -16.46 4.49
N PRO A 271 7.08 -17.17 4.46
CA PRO A 271 8.27 -16.75 5.21
C PRO A 271 8.92 -15.46 4.72
N THR A 272 8.56 -14.97 3.52
CA THR A 272 9.03 -13.69 2.99
C THR A 272 8.06 -12.54 3.28
N VAL A 273 6.81 -12.87 3.63
CA VAL A 273 5.74 -11.92 3.97
C VAL A 273 5.69 -11.66 5.47
N VAL A 274 6.00 -12.67 6.27
CA VAL A 274 5.96 -12.61 7.75
C VAL A 274 7.36 -12.80 8.31
N ASP A 275 7.87 -11.81 9.04
CA ASP A 275 9.26 -11.79 9.53
C ASP A 275 9.55 -12.86 10.59
N ASP A 276 8.58 -13.19 11.43
CA ASP A 276 8.70 -14.18 12.50
C ASP A 276 7.50 -15.13 12.47
N PRO A 277 7.51 -16.16 11.59
CA PRO A 277 6.44 -17.14 11.51
C PRO A 277 6.26 -17.92 12.81
N ARG A 278 5.15 -17.73 13.52
CA ARG A 278 4.82 -18.39 14.77
C ARG A 278 3.54 -19.20 14.66
N GLU A 279 3.56 -20.44 15.11
CA GLU A 279 2.42 -21.37 15.04
C GLU A 279 1.21 -20.92 15.86
N ALA A 280 1.38 -20.21 16.96
CA ALA A 280 0.30 -19.89 17.87
C ALA A 280 -0.39 -18.54 17.57
N ARG A 281 -0.41 -18.07 16.32
CA ARG A 281 -1.14 -16.85 15.96
C ARG A 281 -2.64 -17.02 16.13
N VAL A 282 -3.28 -16.00 16.65
CA VAL A 282 -4.74 -15.92 16.78
C VAL A 282 -5.27 -14.92 15.75
N ARG A 283 -6.21 -15.35 14.92
CA ARG A 283 -6.84 -14.49 13.91
C ARG A 283 -8.32 -14.30 14.20
N ILE A 284 -8.70 -13.09 14.50
CA ILE A 284 -10.10 -12.69 14.57
C ILE A 284 -10.55 -12.35 13.16
N PRO A 285 -11.63 -12.97 12.61
CA PRO A 285 -12.15 -12.60 11.29
C PRO A 285 -12.35 -11.09 11.19
N TYR A 286 -11.96 -10.48 10.06
CA TYR A 286 -11.85 -9.03 9.99
C TYR A 286 -13.19 -8.30 10.20
N THR A 287 -14.27 -8.83 9.64
CA THR A 287 -15.61 -8.28 9.85
C THR A 287 -16.08 -8.44 11.30
N PHE A 288 -15.67 -9.54 11.98
CA PHE A 288 -15.96 -9.70 13.41
C PHE A 288 -15.13 -8.74 14.27
N ALA A 289 -13.89 -8.48 13.89
CA ALA A 289 -13.07 -7.45 14.53
C ALA A 289 -13.73 -6.06 14.40
N ALA A 290 -14.32 -5.74 13.25
CA ALA A 290 -15.09 -4.50 13.08
C ALA A 290 -16.30 -4.42 14.03
N VAL A 291 -17.03 -5.52 14.23
CA VAL A 291 -18.12 -5.61 15.22
C VAL A 291 -17.60 -5.40 16.64
N LEU A 292 -16.46 -6.00 16.99
CA LEU A 292 -15.85 -5.79 18.33
C LEU A 292 -15.42 -4.32 18.50
N GLY A 293 -14.96 -3.68 17.43
CA GLY A 293 -14.55 -2.27 17.41
C GLY A 293 -15.69 -1.27 17.69
N MET A 294 -16.95 -1.69 17.57
CA MET A 294 -18.12 -0.89 17.98
C MET A 294 -18.20 -0.68 19.50
N THR A 295 -17.40 -1.40 20.27
CA THR A 295 -17.30 -1.30 21.73
C THR A 295 -15.94 -0.71 22.10
N ASP A 296 -15.92 0.36 22.90
CA ASP A 296 -14.68 1.04 23.29
C ASP A 296 -13.90 0.35 24.42
N ASP A 297 -14.51 -0.60 25.14
CA ASP A 297 -13.89 -1.30 26.26
C ASP A 297 -13.06 -2.51 25.79
N PRO A 298 -11.71 -2.48 25.91
CA PRO A 298 -10.82 -3.56 25.46
C PRO A 298 -11.07 -4.88 26.20
N ASP A 299 -11.40 -4.84 27.49
CA ASP A 299 -11.67 -6.04 28.29
C ASP A 299 -12.93 -6.74 27.79
N VAL A 300 -13.95 -5.97 27.41
CA VAL A 300 -15.19 -6.49 26.81
C VAL A 300 -14.92 -7.08 25.42
N ARG A 301 -14.08 -6.45 24.61
CA ARG A 301 -13.68 -6.97 23.28
C ARG A 301 -13.04 -8.36 23.42
N GLU A 302 -12.07 -8.51 24.32
CA GLU A 302 -11.41 -9.79 24.58
C GLU A 302 -12.37 -10.86 25.11
N GLN A 303 -13.21 -10.51 26.08
CA GLN A 303 -14.21 -11.44 26.64
C GLN A 303 -15.17 -11.99 25.56
N ILE A 304 -15.64 -11.12 24.65
CA ILE A 304 -16.52 -11.53 23.58
C ILE A 304 -15.76 -12.43 22.60
N ALA A 305 -14.54 -12.06 22.18
CA ALA A 305 -13.75 -12.84 21.26
C ALA A 305 -13.42 -14.24 21.82
N ARG A 306 -13.15 -14.36 23.12
CA ARG A 306 -12.98 -15.65 23.81
C ARG A 306 -14.27 -16.46 23.87
N LYS A 307 -15.39 -15.81 24.23
CA LYS A 307 -16.71 -16.47 24.31
C LYS A 307 -17.15 -17.02 22.96
N GLU A 308 -16.92 -16.29 21.89
CA GLU A 308 -17.24 -16.71 20.51
C GLU A 308 -16.19 -17.69 19.92
N GLY A 309 -15.13 -18.01 20.67
CA GLY A 309 -14.14 -19.03 20.29
C GLY A 309 -13.08 -18.54 19.33
N HIS A 310 -12.97 -17.22 19.08
CA HIS A 310 -11.94 -16.64 18.23
C HIS A 310 -10.59 -16.50 18.92
N ILE A 311 -10.57 -16.37 20.26
CA ILE A 311 -9.35 -16.37 21.07
C ILE A 311 -9.38 -17.61 21.98
N PRO A 312 -8.48 -18.60 21.80
CA PRO A 312 -8.34 -19.75 22.69
C PRO A 312 -8.04 -19.35 24.14
N GLU A 313 -8.48 -20.17 25.11
CA GLU A 313 -8.21 -19.89 26.52
C GLU A 313 -6.71 -19.88 26.86
N ASP A 314 -5.94 -20.72 26.19
CA ASP A 314 -4.49 -20.90 26.34
C ASP A 314 -3.66 -20.07 25.35
N ALA A 315 -4.27 -19.14 24.62
CA ALA A 315 -3.56 -18.26 23.70
C ALA A 315 -2.49 -17.44 24.44
N PRO A 316 -1.24 -17.36 23.92
CA PRO A 316 -0.20 -16.57 24.53
C PRO A 316 -0.55 -15.07 24.45
N GLU A 317 -0.13 -14.29 25.45
CA GLU A 317 -0.45 -12.87 25.58
C GLU A 317 -0.14 -12.07 24.30
N TRP A 318 1.03 -12.29 23.68
CA TRP A 318 1.39 -11.63 22.44
C TRP A 318 0.42 -11.89 21.28
N ALA A 319 -0.14 -13.11 21.19
CA ALA A 319 -1.09 -13.45 20.12
C ALA A 319 -2.48 -12.83 20.38
N VAL A 320 -2.83 -12.63 21.65
CA VAL A 320 -4.04 -11.91 22.04
C VAL A 320 -3.90 -10.42 21.74
N GLU A 321 -2.75 -9.82 22.04
CA GLU A 321 -2.44 -8.42 21.73
C GLU A 321 -2.50 -8.17 20.21
N ASP A 322 -1.85 -9.03 19.40
CA ASP A 322 -1.89 -8.96 17.93
C ASP A 322 -3.32 -9.07 17.38
N ALA A 323 -4.10 -10.02 17.92
CA ALA A 323 -5.49 -10.21 17.50
C ALA A 323 -6.38 -9.01 17.85
N LEU A 324 -6.17 -8.38 19.00
CA LEU A 324 -6.92 -7.19 19.41
C LEU A 324 -6.47 -5.92 18.69
N ALA A 325 -5.20 -5.83 18.25
CA ALA A 325 -4.72 -4.73 17.41
C ALA A 325 -5.49 -4.66 16.10
N ARG A 326 -5.86 -5.81 15.51
CA ARG A 326 -6.73 -5.89 14.32
C ARG A 326 -8.08 -5.22 14.52
N VAL A 327 -8.62 -5.24 15.74
CA VAL A 327 -9.90 -4.58 16.06
C VAL A 327 -9.84 -3.08 15.82
N GLU A 328 -8.73 -2.45 16.17
CA GLU A 328 -8.53 -1.02 15.95
C GLU A 328 -8.44 -0.69 14.44
N GLN A 329 -7.78 -1.54 13.67
CA GLN A 329 -7.68 -1.38 12.21
C GLN A 329 -9.04 -1.58 11.54
N ALA A 330 -9.78 -2.62 11.91
CA ALA A 330 -11.10 -2.90 11.39
C ALA A 330 -12.12 -1.78 11.72
N GLN A 331 -12.02 -1.17 12.90
CA GLN A 331 -12.85 -0.02 13.28
C GLN A 331 -12.53 1.22 12.43
N ARG A 332 -11.22 1.52 12.19
CA ARG A 332 -10.80 2.62 11.31
C ARG A 332 -11.26 2.39 9.88
N TRP A 333 -11.18 1.15 9.39
CA TRP A 333 -11.73 0.77 8.10
C TRP A 333 -13.24 1.05 8.01
N ALA A 334 -14.00 0.61 9.02
CA ALA A 334 -15.45 0.85 9.07
C ALA A 334 -15.78 2.34 9.00
N ARG A 335 -15.10 3.18 9.80
CA ARG A 335 -15.28 4.64 9.79
C ARG A 335 -14.88 5.27 8.45
N ARG A 336 -13.78 4.82 7.84
CA ARG A 336 -13.29 5.36 6.56
C ARG A 336 -14.24 5.07 5.40
N THR A 337 -14.89 3.92 5.42
CA THR A 337 -15.82 3.49 4.36
C THR A 337 -17.28 3.86 4.66
N GLY A 338 -17.60 4.22 5.90
CA GLY A 338 -18.98 4.46 6.33
C GLY A 338 -19.85 3.21 6.15
N ASN A 339 -19.28 2.02 6.37
CA ASN A 339 -19.99 0.76 6.17
C ASN A 339 -20.90 0.40 7.36
N GLU A 340 -21.54 -0.77 7.31
CA GLU A 340 -22.49 -1.25 8.33
C GLU A 340 -21.90 -1.45 9.74
N PHE A 341 -20.59 -1.29 9.91
CA PHE A 341 -19.90 -1.40 11.20
C PHE A 341 -19.48 -0.03 11.77
N ASP A 342 -19.78 1.07 11.09
CA ASP A 342 -19.48 2.44 11.55
C ASP A 342 -20.57 2.98 12.48
N TYR A 343 -20.83 2.26 13.57
CA TYR A 343 -21.75 2.65 14.63
C TYR A 343 -21.14 2.39 16.00
N GLU A 344 -21.49 3.22 16.96
CA GLU A 344 -21.11 3.04 18.36
C GLU A 344 -22.18 2.22 19.09
N LEU A 345 -21.84 0.98 19.43
CA LEU A 345 -22.74 0.10 20.17
C LEU A 345 -22.79 0.52 21.66
N LYS A 346 -23.94 0.93 22.15
CA LYS A 346 -24.15 1.33 23.55
C LYS A 346 -24.18 0.11 24.47
N ARG A 347 -23.01 -0.44 24.80
CA ARG A 347 -22.90 -1.63 25.68
C ARG A 347 -22.93 -1.30 27.14
N ALA A 348 -22.24 -0.25 27.58
CA ALA A 348 -22.06 0.07 29.00
C ALA A 348 -23.33 0.68 29.62
N GLU A 349 -24.10 1.43 28.85
CA GLU A 349 -25.27 2.14 29.34
C GLU A 349 -26.51 1.78 28.52
N MET A 350 -27.65 1.61 29.21
CA MET A 350 -28.93 1.50 28.53
C MET A 350 -29.34 2.87 28.01
N PRO A 351 -29.60 3.04 26.71
CA PRO A 351 -30.17 4.28 26.19
C PRO A 351 -31.46 4.67 26.89
N ASP A 352 -31.66 5.98 27.07
CA ASP A 352 -32.90 6.50 27.68
C ASP A 352 -34.05 6.43 26.66
N VAL A 353 -34.79 5.35 26.73
CA VAL A 353 -35.89 5.06 25.78
C VAL A 353 -37.23 4.94 26.53
N ASP A 354 -38.23 5.55 25.97
CA ASP A 354 -39.63 5.46 26.46
C ASP A 354 -40.51 4.92 25.32
N PHE A 355 -40.92 3.65 25.46
CA PHE A 355 -41.74 2.97 24.48
C PHE A 355 -43.14 2.75 25.02
N GLY A 356 -44.13 2.79 24.14
CA GLY A 356 -45.48 2.41 24.47
C GLY A 356 -45.63 0.90 24.73
N PRO A 357 -46.64 0.45 25.47
CA PRO A 357 -46.81 -0.96 25.90
C PRO A 357 -46.91 -1.96 24.72
N GLU A 358 -47.38 -1.55 23.56
CA GLU A 358 -47.43 -2.37 22.34
C GLU A 358 -46.05 -2.60 21.76
N MET A 359 -45.20 -1.55 21.73
CA MET A 359 -43.82 -1.65 21.29
C MET A 359 -43.00 -2.51 22.27
N GLU A 360 -43.16 -2.31 23.57
CA GLU A 360 -42.48 -3.12 24.59
C GLU A 360 -42.81 -4.61 24.46
N ALA A 361 -44.11 -4.95 24.26
CA ALA A 361 -44.55 -6.34 24.05
C ALA A 361 -43.96 -6.94 22.77
N ALA A 362 -43.85 -6.17 21.71
CA ALA A 362 -43.22 -6.61 20.45
C ALA A 362 -41.73 -6.84 20.59
N LEU A 363 -41.00 -5.95 21.30
CA LEU A 363 -39.59 -6.12 21.61
C LEU A 363 -39.32 -7.31 22.50
N ASP A 364 -40.19 -7.61 23.49
CA ASP A 364 -40.09 -8.78 24.33
C ASP A 364 -40.31 -10.09 23.55
N GLU A 365 -41.26 -10.10 22.62
CA GLU A 365 -41.50 -11.23 21.72
C GLU A 365 -40.28 -11.47 20.80
N LEU A 366 -39.70 -10.43 20.22
CA LEU A 366 -38.47 -10.53 19.44
C LEU A 366 -37.31 -11.04 20.29
N ALA A 367 -37.21 -10.60 21.56
CA ALA A 367 -36.16 -11.07 22.48
C ALA A 367 -36.29 -12.59 22.74
N ASP A 368 -37.52 -13.11 22.89
CA ASP A 368 -37.77 -14.54 23.06
C ASP A 368 -37.32 -15.34 21.81
N PHE A 369 -37.62 -14.84 20.62
CA PHE A 369 -37.15 -15.44 19.36
C PHE A 369 -35.61 -15.44 19.25
N VAL A 370 -34.96 -14.34 19.54
CA VAL A 370 -33.48 -14.26 19.56
C VAL A 370 -32.89 -15.23 20.57
N ALA A 371 -33.49 -15.39 21.74
CA ALA A 371 -33.04 -16.31 22.78
C ALA A 371 -33.03 -17.78 22.32
N GLU A 372 -33.92 -18.18 21.40
CA GLU A 372 -33.95 -19.51 20.83
C GLU A 372 -32.72 -19.84 19.94
N GLY A 373 -31.96 -18.83 19.48
CA GLY A 373 -30.69 -19.02 18.80
C GLY A 373 -30.80 -19.07 17.28
N HIS A 374 -31.70 -18.32 16.71
CA HIS A 374 -31.85 -18.16 15.29
C HIS A 374 -30.72 -17.31 14.67
N ASP A 375 -30.42 -17.49 13.39
CA ASP A 375 -29.46 -16.70 12.65
C ASP A 375 -29.98 -15.30 12.29
N GLY A 376 -29.09 -14.43 11.79
CA GLY A 376 -29.41 -13.04 11.50
C GLY A 376 -30.47 -12.85 10.40
N GLU A 377 -30.56 -13.77 9.42
CA GLU A 377 -31.61 -13.71 8.36
C GLU A 377 -32.97 -14.07 8.93
N ALA A 378 -33.02 -15.08 9.79
CA ALA A 378 -34.26 -15.46 10.50
C ALA A 378 -34.70 -14.32 11.46
N ILE A 379 -33.77 -13.70 12.21
CA ILE A 379 -34.08 -12.55 13.07
C ILE A 379 -34.60 -11.39 12.21
N GLN A 380 -33.96 -11.09 11.08
CA GLN A 380 -34.42 -10.05 10.16
C GLN A 380 -35.85 -10.26 9.68
N SER A 381 -36.19 -11.50 9.32
CA SER A 381 -37.53 -11.86 8.91
C SER A 381 -38.53 -11.75 10.07
N GLU A 382 -38.15 -12.16 11.27
CA GLU A 382 -38.97 -12.08 12.45
C GLU A 382 -39.32 -10.65 12.87
N ILE A 383 -38.37 -9.69 12.68
CA ILE A 383 -38.63 -8.25 12.92
C ILE A 383 -39.87 -7.81 12.11
N TYR A 384 -39.96 -8.15 10.84
CA TYR A 384 -41.14 -7.80 9.99
C TYR A 384 -42.42 -8.47 10.46
N GLU A 385 -42.36 -9.75 10.83
CA GLU A 385 -43.56 -10.48 11.24
C GLU A 385 -44.03 -10.03 12.63
N THR A 386 -43.10 -9.72 13.55
CA THR A 386 -43.44 -9.20 14.87
C THR A 386 -44.08 -7.83 14.79
N ALA A 387 -43.50 -6.89 14.02
CA ALA A 387 -44.08 -5.55 13.79
C ALA A 387 -45.55 -5.69 13.29
N LYS A 388 -45.77 -6.58 12.33
CA LYS A 388 -47.07 -6.83 11.74
C LYS A 388 -48.08 -7.45 12.72
N ARG A 389 -47.62 -8.39 13.59
CA ARG A 389 -48.52 -9.02 14.61
C ARG A 389 -48.96 -8.01 15.65
N HIS A 390 -48.13 -7.02 15.97
CA HIS A 390 -48.45 -5.97 16.95
C HIS A 390 -49.00 -4.68 16.34
N ASP A 391 -49.34 -4.69 15.02
CA ASP A 391 -49.85 -3.52 14.28
C ASP A 391 -48.97 -2.25 14.41
N ILE A 392 -47.64 -2.47 14.45
CA ILE A 392 -46.62 -1.42 14.53
C ILE A 392 -46.09 -1.15 13.12
N GLU A 393 -45.94 0.14 12.78
CA GLU A 393 -45.28 0.50 11.52
C GLU A 393 -43.83 -0.05 11.52
N ILE A 394 -43.45 -0.69 10.41
CA ILE A 394 -42.15 -1.36 10.28
C ILE A 394 -40.98 -0.42 10.56
N SER A 395 -41.05 0.80 10.05
CA SER A 395 -40.04 1.85 10.30
C SER A 395 -39.87 2.16 11.78
N ASP A 396 -40.96 2.20 12.53
CA ASP A 396 -40.96 2.52 13.95
C ASP A 396 -40.37 1.38 14.78
N PHE A 397 -40.61 0.13 14.37
CA PHE A 397 -40.04 -1.04 15.02
C PHE A 397 -38.52 -1.14 14.80
N PHE A 398 -38.05 -0.86 13.57
CA PHE A 398 -36.62 -0.74 13.29
C PHE A 398 -35.98 0.41 14.09
N ALA A 399 -36.58 1.57 14.13
CA ALA A 399 -36.08 2.70 14.90
C ALA A 399 -36.00 2.39 16.39
N ALA A 400 -36.95 1.61 16.96
CA ALA A 400 -36.88 1.17 18.34
C ALA A 400 -35.68 0.25 18.59
N GLY A 401 -35.40 -0.68 17.69
CA GLY A 401 -34.20 -1.54 17.76
C GLY A 401 -32.90 -0.77 17.66
N TYR A 402 -32.80 0.20 16.75
CA TYR A 402 -31.63 1.08 16.63
C TYR A 402 -31.42 1.94 17.86
N ARG A 403 -32.47 2.54 18.45
CA ARG A 403 -32.36 3.28 19.70
C ARG A 403 -31.82 2.44 20.83
N LEU A 404 -32.24 1.19 20.95
CA LEU A 404 -31.75 0.29 22.00
C LEU A 404 -30.28 -0.09 21.83
N LEU A 405 -29.79 -0.20 20.62
CA LEU A 405 -28.43 -0.63 20.34
C LEU A 405 -27.44 0.52 20.18
N PHE A 406 -27.85 1.61 19.53
CA PHE A 406 -26.97 2.70 19.08
C PHE A 406 -27.33 4.08 19.64
N ASP A 407 -28.49 4.23 20.30
CA ASP A 407 -29.06 5.52 20.66
C ASP A 407 -29.34 6.39 19.41
N ASP A 408 -29.69 5.77 18.28
CA ASP A 408 -29.98 6.38 17.01
C ASP A 408 -31.29 5.85 16.43
N THR A 409 -31.80 6.44 15.34
CA THR A 409 -32.99 5.98 14.62
C THR A 409 -32.68 5.21 13.35
N GLU A 410 -31.41 5.17 12.96
CA GLU A 410 -30.90 4.50 11.77
C GLU A 410 -29.72 3.61 12.14
N GLY A 411 -29.42 2.60 11.28
CA GLY A 411 -28.32 1.68 11.54
C GLY A 411 -28.18 0.62 10.44
N PRO A 412 -27.30 -0.36 10.63
CA PRO A 412 -27.13 -1.49 9.71
C PRO A 412 -28.39 -2.34 9.63
N GLN A 413 -28.43 -3.32 8.72
CA GLN A 413 -29.54 -4.27 8.63
C GLN A 413 -29.75 -4.99 9.97
N LEU A 414 -30.75 -4.56 10.74
CA LEU A 414 -30.89 -4.78 12.18
C LEU A 414 -30.84 -6.26 12.58
N GLY A 415 -31.60 -7.14 11.92
CA GLY A 415 -31.67 -8.55 12.29
C GLY A 415 -30.36 -9.29 11.94
N THR A 416 -29.79 -9.01 10.77
CA THR A 416 -28.48 -9.57 10.38
C THR A 416 -27.38 -9.09 11.33
N PHE A 417 -27.43 -7.83 11.77
CA PHE A 417 -26.50 -7.28 12.74
C PHE A 417 -26.66 -7.91 14.12
N MET A 418 -27.89 -8.04 14.64
CA MET A 418 -28.17 -8.74 15.89
C MET A 418 -27.62 -10.17 15.90
N GLY A 419 -27.67 -10.86 14.76
CA GLY A 419 -27.11 -12.20 14.61
C GLY A 419 -25.58 -12.29 14.75
N LYS A 420 -24.88 -11.18 14.56
CA LYS A 420 -23.39 -11.06 14.74
C LYS A 420 -23.00 -10.66 16.16
N LEU A 421 -23.94 -10.19 16.97
CA LEU A 421 -23.70 -9.77 18.35
C LEU A 421 -23.81 -10.93 19.34
N ASP A 422 -23.31 -10.71 20.55
CA ASP A 422 -23.56 -11.59 21.68
C ASP A 422 -25.06 -11.72 21.94
N ARG A 423 -25.58 -12.94 21.89
CA ARG A 423 -27.00 -13.22 22.02
C ARG A 423 -27.59 -12.73 23.35
N GLU A 424 -26.87 -12.96 24.45
CA GLU A 424 -27.33 -12.54 25.78
C GLU A 424 -27.45 -11.02 25.86
N PHE A 425 -26.50 -10.30 25.28
CA PHE A 425 -26.54 -8.85 25.19
C PHE A 425 -27.76 -8.39 24.38
N VAL A 426 -28.02 -8.97 23.20
CA VAL A 426 -29.16 -8.58 22.35
C VAL A 426 -30.48 -8.82 23.09
N VAL A 427 -30.63 -9.98 23.74
CA VAL A 427 -31.83 -10.30 24.52
C VAL A 427 -32.05 -9.30 25.65
N LYS A 428 -31.00 -8.97 26.43
CA LYS A 428 -31.09 -7.97 27.50
C LYS A 428 -31.50 -6.60 26.96
N ARG A 429 -30.90 -6.19 25.84
CA ARG A 429 -31.22 -4.90 25.19
C ARG A 429 -32.66 -4.83 24.75
N LEU A 430 -33.16 -5.85 24.05
CA LEU A 430 -34.57 -5.92 23.62
C LEU A 430 -35.54 -5.91 24.81
N ARG A 431 -35.15 -6.50 25.95
CA ARG A 431 -35.93 -6.47 27.19
C ARG A 431 -35.73 -5.22 28.05
N ARG A 432 -34.88 -4.27 27.59
CA ARG A 432 -34.55 -3.05 28.31
C ARG A 432 -33.96 -3.35 29.71
N GLU A 433 -33.23 -4.47 29.81
CA GLU A 433 -32.49 -4.88 30.98
C GLU A 433 -31.04 -4.35 30.93
N ALA A 434 -30.50 -3.91 32.06
CA ALA A 434 -29.14 -3.37 32.17
C ALA A 434 -28.04 -4.44 32.11
#